data_ec335f0a481138f1e30a6d9cc4acca40
#
_entry.id   ec335f0a481138f1e30a6d9cc4acca40
#
_cell.length_a   1.000
_cell.length_b   1.000
_cell.length_c   1.000
_cell.angle_alpha   90.00
_cell.angle_beta   90.00
_cell.angle_gamma   90.00
#
_symmetry.space_group_name_H-M   'P 1'
#
loop_
_entity.id
_entity.type
_entity.pdbx_description
1 polymer ?
#
loop_
_entity_poly.entity_id
_entity_poly.type
_entity_poly.pdbx_seq_one_letter_code
_entity_poly.pdbx_strand_id
1 'polypeptide(L)'
;MQAWLLVVAMLVSVVTGIGTTKTAKAATKMGVTYTVHVQTYGDQQGWVHDGTMAGTKGQAKRLEEIRVKLTGDEYSGSIQYKTHIQSYGWQDWSYNGEKSGSRGQAKRLEGIEIQLTGEVAKHYDVVYRVHCQTYGWMDWVKNGVMAGTSGQAKRLEGIEIKLVPKSQIVDMGVQYRVHCQTHGWMSWLTDGKTSGTTGEGKRLEAIEVKLTGNRYYGGISYRTHVQTYGWETKMVSNGAMSGTSGQAKRLEAIELELYGEVAYYYDVYYRVHAQSYGWLGWAKNGETAGTSGMAKRLEAIQIKLVPKNSD
;
A
#
# COMPACT_ATOMS: atom_id res chain seq x y z
N MET A 1 13.18 -14.95 41.30
CA MET A 1 11.83 -14.79 41.85
C MET A 1 10.86 -14.66 40.68
N GLN A 2 10.15 -15.73 40.36
CA GLN A 2 9.15 -15.78 39.30
C GLN A 2 7.79 -15.42 39.89
N ALA A 3 7.13 -14.40 39.34
CA ALA A 3 5.75 -14.07 39.70
C ALA A 3 4.80 -14.75 38.73
N TRP A 4 4.02 -15.69 39.21
CA TRP A 4 2.93 -16.35 38.50
C TRP A 4 1.67 -15.48 38.59
N LEU A 5 1.09 -15.09 37.45
CA LEU A 5 -0.24 -14.49 37.40
C LEU A 5 -1.28 -15.63 37.39
N LEU A 6 -2.04 -15.73 38.45
CA LEU A 6 -3.21 -16.59 38.55
C LEU A 6 -4.40 -15.91 37.86
N VAL A 7 -4.93 -16.56 36.81
CA VAL A 7 -6.25 -16.23 36.26
C VAL A 7 -7.30 -16.96 37.09
N VAL A 8 -8.09 -16.22 37.84
CA VAL A 8 -9.23 -16.76 38.61
C VAL A 8 -10.42 -16.88 37.65
N ALA A 9 -10.78 -18.11 37.31
CA ALA A 9 -12.05 -18.43 36.67
C ALA A 9 -13.15 -18.52 37.73
N MET A 10 -14.11 -17.59 37.73
CA MET A 10 -15.33 -17.67 38.52
C MET A 10 -16.28 -18.70 37.89
N LEU A 11 -16.39 -19.85 38.52
CA LEU A 11 -17.46 -20.82 38.29
C LEU A 11 -18.70 -20.39 39.09
N VAL A 12 -19.73 -19.91 38.41
CA VAL A 12 -21.07 -19.79 38.98
C VAL A 12 -21.85 -21.05 38.62
N SER A 13 -22.04 -21.94 39.56
CA SER A 13 -22.93 -23.10 39.45
C SER A 13 -24.36 -22.70 39.80
N VAL A 14 -25.27 -22.72 38.84
CA VAL A 14 -26.72 -22.79 39.11
C VAL A 14 -27.21 -24.13 38.59
N VAL A 15 -27.67 -24.95 39.52
CA VAL A 15 -28.36 -26.22 39.27
C VAL A 15 -29.83 -25.93 39.02
N THR A 16 -30.40 -26.40 37.94
CA THR A 16 -31.43 -27.38 37.63
C THR A 16 -32.16 -27.06 36.35
N GLY A 17 -32.08 -27.99 35.43
CA GLY A 17 -32.86 -28.00 34.18
C GLY A 17 -32.09 -28.79 33.14
N ILE A 18 -32.54 -30.01 32.81
CA ILE A 18 -31.97 -30.82 31.72
C ILE A 18 -32.26 -30.08 30.38
N GLY A 19 -31.44 -29.12 30.11
CA GLY A 19 -31.34 -28.46 28.80
C GLY A 19 -29.96 -28.78 28.23
N THR A 20 -29.90 -29.42 27.08
CA THR A 20 -28.67 -29.60 26.32
C THR A 20 -28.05 -28.25 26.10
N THR A 21 -27.03 -27.90 26.87
CA THR A 21 -26.23 -26.70 26.63
C THR A 21 -25.49 -26.91 25.31
N LYS A 22 -26.04 -26.35 24.21
CA LYS A 22 -25.27 -26.16 23.01
C LYS A 22 -24.11 -25.21 23.36
N THR A 23 -22.93 -25.76 23.56
CA THR A 23 -21.71 -24.95 23.60
C THR A 23 -21.66 -24.12 22.35
N ALA A 24 -21.82 -22.79 22.46
CA ALA A 24 -21.66 -21.89 21.35
C ALA A 24 -20.23 -22.06 20.84
N LYS A 25 -20.07 -22.53 19.60
CA LYS A 25 -18.78 -22.62 18.94
C LYS A 25 -18.25 -21.17 18.81
N ALA A 26 -17.01 -20.93 19.26
CA ALA A 26 -16.39 -19.63 19.08
C ALA A 26 -16.35 -19.30 17.56
N ALA A 27 -16.76 -18.08 17.22
CA ALA A 27 -16.72 -17.61 15.84
C ALA A 27 -15.27 -17.63 15.31
N THR A 28 -15.11 -18.09 14.08
CA THR A 28 -13.81 -18.09 13.39
C THR A 28 -13.60 -16.77 12.67
N LYS A 29 -12.41 -16.20 12.84
CA LYS A 29 -12.02 -14.92 12.19
C LYS A 29 -12.24 -14.98 10.67
N MET A 30 -12.71 -13.86 10.12
CA MET A 30 -12.92 -13.73 8.67
C MET A 30 -11.60 -13.79 7.91
N GLY A 31 -11.64 -14.44 6.75
CA GLY A 31 -10.56 -14.53 5.77
C GLY A 31 -11.12 -14.65 4.36
N VAL A 32 -10.25 -14.68 3.37
CA VAL A 32 -10.60 -14.89 1.97
C VAL A 32 -9.79 -16.03 1.38
N THR A 33 -10.42 -16.87 0.58
CA THR A 33 -9.75 -17.89 -0.24
C THR A 33 -10.18 -17.76 -1.68
N TYR A 34 -9.28 -18.04 -2.60
CA TYR A 34 -9.49 -17.87 -4.02
C TYR A 34 -8.68 -18.85 -4.85
N THR A 35 -9.13 -19.08 -6.08
CA THR A 35 -8.47 -19.92 -7.06
C THR A 35 -8.62 -19.31 -8.44
N VAL A 36 -7.66 -19.59 -9.33
CA VAL A 36 -7.64 -19.11 -10.70
C VAL A 36 -7.43 -20.25 -11.68
N HIS A 37 -8.03 -20.12 -12.86
CA HIS A 37 -7.69 -20.93 -14.02
C HIS A 37 -6.66 -20.22 -14.87
N VAL A 38 -5.49 -20.87 -15.06
CA VAL A 38 -4.36 -20.33 -15.80
C VAL A 38 -4.22 -21.04 -17.13
N GLN A 39 -4.01 -20.29 -18.20
CA GLN A 39 -3.69 -20.82 -19.51
C GLN A 39 -2.64 -21.93 -19.42
N THR A 40 -2.90 -23.10 -20.01
CA THR A 40 -2.02 -24.28 -20.06
C THR A 40 -1.92 -25.04 -18.73
N TYR A 41 -1.99 -24.37 -17.58
CA TYR A 41 -1.81 -24.98 -16.27
C TYR A 41 -3.12 -25.37 -15.59
N GLY A 42 -4.26 -24.79 -16.02
CA GLY A 42 -5.54 -25.07 -15.38
C GLY A 42 -5.62 -24.57 -13.94
N ASP A 43 -6.22 -25.38 -13.07
CA ASP A 43 -6.48 -25.06 -11.65
C ASP A 43 -5.41 -25.67 -10.72
N GLN A 44 -4.15 -25.82 -11.16
CA GLN A 44 -3.12 -26.59 -10.47
C GLN A 44 -2.76 -26.09 -9.07
N GLN A 45 -2.93 -24.79 -8.80
CA GLN A 45 -2.64 -24.22 -7.47
C GLN A 45 -3.72 -24.54 -6.43
N GLY A 46 -4.94 -24.92 -6.87
CA GLY A 46 -6.08 -25.07 -5.97
C GLY A 46 -6.49 -23.74 -5.31
N TRP A 47 -7.11 -23.83 -4.13
CA TRP A 47 -7.52 -22.68 -3.34
C TRP A 47 -6.37 -22.16 -2.48
N VAL A 48 -6.00 -20.89 -2.64
CA VAL A 48 -5.01 -20.18 -1.82
C VAL A 48 -5.71 -19.24 -0.84
N HIS A 49 -4.98 -18.76 0.17
CA HIS A 49 -5.52 -17.95 1.26
C HIS A 49 -4.91 -16.55 1.29
N ASP A 50 -5.53 -15.68 2.04
CA ASP A 50 -5.18 -14.28 2.28
C ASP A 50 -3.75 -13.88 1.91
N GLY A 51 -3.62 -13.05 0.87
CA GLY A 51 -2.34 -12.49 0.41
C GLY A 51 -1.41 -13.45 -0.32
N THR A 52 -1.77 -14.72 -0.48
CA THR A 52 -0.98 -15.69 -1.26
C THR A 52 -1.24 -15.49 -2.75
N MET A 53 -0.20 -15.42 -3.56
CA MET A 53 -0.34 -15.26 -5.01
C MET A 53 -1.06 -16.46 -5.64
N ALA A 54 -2.11 -16.20 -6.40
CA ALA A 54 -2.72 -17.15 -7.34
C ALA A 54 -2.37 -16.76 -8.78
N GLY A 55 -2.04 -17.74 -9.62
CA GLY A 55 -1.61 -17.51 -11.00
C GLY A 55 -0.11 -17.61 -11.18
N THR A 56 0.43 -16.89 -12.15
CA THR A 56 1.86 -16.94 -12.51
C THR A 56 2.47 -15.53 -12.52
N LYS A 57 3.80 -15.49 -12.45
CA LYS A 57 4.59 -14.28 -12.58
C LYS A 57 5.73 -14.54 -13.56
N GLY A 58 5.86 -13.68 -14.58
CA GLY A 58 6.96 -13.76 -15.54
C GLY A 58 6.90 -14.96 -16.52
N GLN A 59 5.80 -15.70 -16.55
CA GLN A 59 5.63 -16.88 -17.41
C GLN A 59 4.78 -16.61 -18.64
N ALA A 60 4.32 -15.39 -18.81
CA ALA A 60 3.47 -14.97 -19.93
C ALA A 60 2.16 -15.80 -20.08
N LYS A 61 1.63 -16.33 -18.97
CA LYS A 61 0.38 -17.12 -18.94
C LYS A 61 -0.77 -16.25 -18.42
N ARG A 62 -1.88 -16.21 -19.16
CA ARG A 62 -3.05 -15.41 -18.79
C ARG A 62 -3.92 -16.14 -17.76
N LEU A 63 -4.58 -15.37 -16.94
CA LEU A 63 -5.73 -15.82 -16.16
C LEU A 63 -6.95 -15.88 -17.10
N GLU A 64 -7.76 -16.92 -16.97
CA GLU A 64 -8.98 -17.14 -17.75
C GLU A 64 -10.25 -17.19 -16.89
N GLU A 65 -10.15 -17.57 -15.61
CA GLU A 65 -11.24 -17.62 -14.63
C GLU A 65 -10.70 -17.35 -13.24
N ILE A 66 -11.53 -16.79 -12.38
CA ILE A 66 -11.29 -16.65 -10.94
C ILE A 66 -12.54 -17.04 -10.16
N ARG A 67 -12.34 -17.59 -8.97
CA ARG A 67 -13.35 -17.82 -7.95
C ARG A 67 -12.83 -17.30 -6.62
N VAL A 68 -13.65 -16.56 -5.89
CA VAL A 68 -13.30 -15.97 -4.60
C VAL A 68 -14.42 -16.25 -3.60
N LYS A 69 -14.10 -16.66 -2.37
CA LYS A 69 -15.08 -16.85 -1.31
C LYS A 69 -14.53 -16.43 0.05
N LEU A 70 -15.42 -16.02 0.92
CA LEU A 70 -15.09 -15.77 2.31
C LEU A 70 -14.86 -17.08 3.07
N THR A 71 -14.05 -17.02 4.10
CA THR A 71 -13.88 -18.04 5.15
C THR A 71 -14.12 -17.40 6.51
N GLY A 72 -14.40 -18.22 7.51
CA GLY A 72 -14.79 -17.73 8.83
C GLY A 72 -16.28 -17.41 8.93
N ASP A 73 -16.75 -17.19 10.14
CA ASP A 73 -18.16 -16.98 10.48
C ASP A 73 -18.38 -15.86 11.53
N GLU A 74 -17.35 -15.00 11.74
CA GLU A 74 -17.40 -13.88 12.68
C GLU A 74 -18.47 -12.84 12.31
N TYR A 75 -18.63 -12.56 11.02
CA TYR A 75 -19.61 -11.63 10.50
C TYR A 75 -20.34 -12.20 9.28
N SER A 76 -21.65 -11.93 9.21
CA SER A 76 -22.45 -12.29 8.03
C SER A 76 -22.14 -11.36 6.84
N GLY A 77 -22.34 -11.86 5.63
CA GLY A 77 -22.15 -11.10 4.39
C GLY A 77 -21.56 -11.93 3.28
N SER A 78 -21.18 -11.26 2.21
CA SER A 78 -20.67 -11.89 0.99
C SER A 78 -19.47 -11.13 0.42
N ILE A 79 -18.68 -11.85 -0.38
CA ILE A 79 -17.72 -11.25 -1.30
C ILE A 79 -18.29 -11.39 -2.72
N GLN A 80 -18.30 -10.30 -3.46
CA GLN A 80 -18.71 -10.28 -4.87
C GLN A 80 -17.59 -9.71 -5.72
N TYR A 81 -17.50 -10.19 -6.95
CA TYR A 81 -16.46 -9.83 -7.89
C TYR A 81 -16.93 -9.96 -9.33
N LYS A 82 -16.36 -9.14 -10.20
CA LYS A 82 -16.57 -9.21 -11.65
C LYS A 82 -15.26 -9.01 -12.38
N THR A 83 -15.16 -9.59 -13.57
CA THR A 83 -13.95 -9.52 -14.41
C THR A 83 -14.23 -8.84 -15.73
N HIS A 84 -13.24 -8.09 -16.21
CA HIS A 84 -13.20 -7.61 -17.59
C HIS A 84 -12.48 -8.64 -18.44
N ILE A 85 -13.19 -9.16 -19.46
CA ILE A 85 -12.72 -10.23 -20.33
C ILE A 85 -12.45 -9.68 -21.73
N GLN A 86 -11.36 -10.13 -22.33
CA GLN A 86 -11.04 -9.83 -23.73
C GLN A 86 -12.24 -10.05 -24.67
N SER A 87 -12.63 -9.04 -25.43
CA SER A 87 -13.75 -9.01 -26.38
C SER A 87 -15.16 -9.06 -25.77
N TYR A 88 -15.31 -9.39 -24.47
CA TYR A 88 -16.62 -9.47 -23.82
C TYR A 88 -16.88 -8.29 -22.89
N GLY A 89 -15.82 -7.57 -22.46
CA GLY A 89 -15.94 -6.47 -21.52
C GLY A 89 -16.23 -6.94 -20.09
N TRP A 90 -16.79 -6.04 -19.29
CA TRP A 90 -17.18 -6.33 -17.91
C TRP A 90 -18.34 -7.32 -17.87
N GLN A 91 -18.16 -8.36 -17.03
CA GLN A 91 -19.19 -9.37 -16.76
C GLN A 91 -20.04 -8.92 -15.55
N ASP A 92 -21.15 -9.63 -15.35
CA ASP A 92 -21.97 -9.47 -14.15
C ASP A 92 -21.23 -9.88 -12.88
N TRP A 93 -21.74 -9.45 -11.72
CA TRP A 93 -21.20 -9.81 -10.43
C TRP A 93 -21.40 -11.30 -10.13
N SER A 94 -20.32 -11.97 -9.75
CA SER A 94 -20.29 -13.33 -9.20
C SER A 94 -20.11 -13.27 -7.69
N TYR A 95 -20.59 -14.27 -6.96
CA TYR A 95 -20.67 -14.27 -5.49
C TYR A 95 -20.01 -15.52 -4.90
N ASN A 96 -19.34 -15.39 -3.75
CA ASN A 96 -18.93 -16.48 -2.87
C ASN A 96 -18.55 -17.83 -3.54
N GLY A 97 -17.57 -17.81 -4.43
CA GLY A 97 -17.04 -19.02 -5.09
C GLY A 97 -17.65 -19.35 -6.45
N GLU A 98 -18.60 -18.54 -6.93
CA GLU A 98 -19.06 -18.61 -8.32
C GLU A 98 -17.92 -18.26 -9.27
N LYS A 99 -17.99 -18.74 -10.51
CA LYS A 99 -16.98 -18.43 -11.53
C LYS A 99 -17.16 -17.03 -12.09
N SER A 100 -16.07 -16.28 -12.27
CA SER A 100 -16.01 -15.09 -13.12
C SER A 100 -14.88 -15.27 -14.12
N GLY A 101 -15.17 -15.23 -15.42
CA GLY A 101 -14.17 -15.46 -16.46
C GLY A 101 -14.68 -16.28 -17.64
N SER A 102 -13.75 -16.73 -18.49
CA SER A 102 -14.03 -17.36 -19.80
C SER A 102 -13.26 -18.67 -19.99
N ARG A 103 -13.28 -19.54 -18.98
CA ARG A 103 -12.60 -20.85 -19.04
C ARG A 103 -12.91 -21.61 -20.32
N GLY A 104 -11.85 -22.10 -20.98
CA GLY A 104 -11.98 -22.89 -22.21
C GLY A 104 -12.24 -22.10 -23.49
N GLN A 105 -12.34 -20.77 -23.42
CA GLN A 105 -12.59 -19.91 -24.58
C GLN A 105 -11.33 -19.17 -25.05
N ALA A 106 -10.17 -19.46 -24.45
CA ALA A 106 -8.90 -18.84 -24.77
C ALA A 106 -8.92 -17.28 -24.65
N LYS A 107 -9.81 -16.71 -23.80
CA LYS A 107 -9.91 -15.28 -23.54
C LYS A 107 -9.22 -14.94 -22.23
N ARG A 108 -8.48 -13.85 -22.22
CA ARG A 108 -7.76 -13.38 -21.01
C ARG A 108 -8.66 -12.52 -20.14
N LEU A 109 -8.40 -12.55 -18.84
CA LEU A 109 -8.85 -11.51 -17.94
C LEU A 109 -7.94 -10.28 -18.11
N GLU A 110 -8.52 -9.09 -18.10
CA GLU A 110 -7.81 -7.81 -18.27
C GLU A 110 -7.95 -6.92 -17.03
N GLY A 111 -9.06 -7.02 -16.30
CA GLY A 111 -9.34 -6.29 -15.07
C GLY A 111 -10.25 -7.06 -14.13
N ILE A 112 -10.27 -6.66 -12.87
CA ILE A 112 -11.14 -7.23 -11.83
C ILE A 112 -11.55 -6.15 -10.84
N GLU A 113 -12.80 -6.24 -10.37
CA GLU A 113 -13.31 -5.49 -9.23
C GLU A 113 -13.81 -6.47 -8.18
N ILE A 114 -13.50 -6.24 -6.90
CA ILE A 114 -13.88 -7.11 -5.77
C ILE A 114 -14.39 -6.23 -4.64
N GLN A 115 -15.53 -6.57 -4.04
CA GLN A 115 -16.07 -5.86 -2.88
C GLN A 115 -16.78 -6.80 -1.89
N LEU A 116 -16.86 -6.36 -0.66
CA LEU A 116 -17.64 -7.01 0.39
C LEU A 116 -19.04 -6.42 0.48
N THR A 117 -20.00 -7.23 0.92
CA THR A 117 -21.39 -6.79 1.20
C THR A 117 -21.85 -7.35 2.55
N GLY A 118 -22.88 -6.73 3.13
CA GLY A 118 -23.42 -7.14 4.43
C GLY A 118 -22.57 -6.67 5.62
N GLU A 119 -22.68 -7.36 6.74
CA GLU A 119 -22.04 -6.97 8.01
C GLU A 119 -20.51 -7.01 7.90
N VAL A 120 -19.94 -8.02 7.22
CA VAL A 120 -18.48 -8.13 7.03
C VAL A 120 -17.88 -6.87 6.38
N ALA A 121 -18.61 -6.18 5.50
CA ALA A 121 -18.14 -4.95 4.85
C ALA A 121 -18.01 -3.76 5.83
N LYS A 122 -18.65 -3.81 7.00
CA LYS A 122 -18.50 -2.78 8.04
C LYS A 122 -17.22 -2.97 8.85
N HIS A 123 -16.72 -4.20 8.94
CA HIS A 123 -15.59 -4.58 9.79
C HIS A 123 -14.29 -4.82 9.03
N TYR A 124 -14.36 -5.14 7.74
CA TYR A 124 -13.20 -5.44 6.89
C TYR A 124 -13.22 -4.64 5.59
N ASP A 125 -12.03 -4.38 5.06
CA ASP A 125 -11.81 -4.03 3.66
C ASP A 125 -11.27 -5.25 2.94
N VAL A 126 -11.76 -5.52 1.71
CA VAL A 126 -11.10 -6.44 0.79
C VAL A 126 -10.09 -5.68 -0.04
N VAL A 127 -8.87 -6.18 -0.06
CA VAL A 127 -7.73 -5.52 -0.66
C VAL A 127 -7.06 -6.47 -1.64
N TYR A 128 -6.77 -6.01 -2.85
CA TYR A 128 -6.24 -6.87 -3.90
C TYR A 128 -5.33 -6.11 -4.85
N ARG A 129 -4.44 -6.85 -5.49
CA ARG A 129 -3.60 -6.38 -6.59
C ARG A 129 -3.41 -7.47 -7.63
N VAL A 130 -3.05 -7.09 -8.84
CA VAL A 130 -2.81 -7.99 -9.95
C VAL A 130 -1.41 -7.84 -10.53
N HIS A 131 -0.84 -8.95 -11.01
CA HIS A 131 0.30 -8.93 -11.90
C HIS A 131 -0.22 -8.84 -13.34
N CYS A 132 0.11 -7.74 -14.01
CA CYS A 132 -0.38 -7.44 -15.33
C CYS A 132 0.75 -7.45 -16.37
N GLN A 133 0.47 -7.97 -17.56
CA GLN A 133 1.43 -7.96 -18.68
C GLN A 133 2.00 -6.57 -18.91
N THR A 134 3.32 -6.47 -19.04
CA THR A 134 4.09 -5.22 -19.25
C THR A 134 4.26 -4.38 -17.97
N TYR A 135 3.25 -4.32 -17.08
CA TYR A 135 3.25 -3.48 -15.88
C TYR A 135 3.82 -4.20 -14.64
N GLY A 136 3.85 -5.54 -14.65
CA GLY A 136 4.21 -6.31 -13.46
C GLY A 136 3.13 -6.22 -12.37
N TRP A 137 3.56 -6.23 -11.09
CA TRP A 137 2.63 -5.98 -10.00
C TRP A 137 2.18 -4.53 -10.00
N MET A 138 0.86 -4.36 -10.10
CA MET A 138 0.21 -3.06 -9.94
C MET A 138 -0.01 -2.77 -8.44
N ASP A 139 -0.34 -1.52 -8.13
CA ASP A 139 -0.62 -1.11 -6.76
C ASP A 139 -1.83 -1.85 -6.18
N TRP A 140 -1.85 -1.94 -4.84
CA TRP A 140 -3.00 -2.44 -4.11
C TRP A 140 -4.18 -1.50 -4.26
N VAL A 141 -5.35 -2.09 -4.52
CA VAL A 141 -6.65 -1.40 -4.52
C VAL A 141 -7.61 -2.08 -3.55
N LYS A 142 -8.76 -1.46 -3.26
CA LYS A 142 -9.75 -2.00 -2.31
C LYS A 142 -11.20 -1.76 -2.75
N ASN A 143 -12.10 -2.57 -2.23
CA ASN A 143 -13.54 -2.32 -2.18
C ASN A 143 -14.16 -1.82 -3.49
N GLY A 144 -14.06 -2.59 -4.56
CA GLY A 144 -14.67 -2.29 -5.86
C GLY A 144 -13.84 -1.39 -6.79
N VAL A 145 -12.66 -0.94 -6.37
CA VAL A 145 -11.74 -0.23 -7.27
C VAL A 145 -11.11 -1.24 -8.24
N MET A 146 -11.10 -0.93 -9.53
CA MET A 146 -10.54 -1.80 -10.56
C MET A 146 -9.05 -2.06 -10.35
N ALA A 147 -8.64 -3.33 -10.36
CA ALA A 147 -7.25 -3.76 -10.53
C ALA A 147 -7.05 -4.31 -11.94
N GLY A 148 -5.97 -3.93 -12.61
CA GLY A 148 -5.67 -4.32 -13.98
C GLY A 148 -5.91 -3.19 -14.98
N THR A 149 -6.29 -3.56 -16.20
CA THR A 149 -6.53 -2.60 -17.29
C THR A 149 -7.86 -2.86 -17.98
N SER A 150 -8.42 -1.84 -18.58
CA SER A 150 -9.58 -1.95 -19.48
C SER A 150 -9.23 -1.28 -20.81
N GLY A 151 -9.52 -1.97 -21.94
CA GLY A 151 -9.24 -1.45 -23.29
C GLY A 151 -7.78 -1.41 -23.71
N GLN A 152 -6.83 -1.85 -22.90
CA GLN A 152 -5.39 -1.83 -23.21
C GLN A 152 -4.85 -3.16 -23.71
N ALA A 153 -5.68 -4.17 -23.83
CA ALA A 153 -5.31 -5.51 -24.29
C ALA A 153 -4.18 -6.17 -23.48
N LYS A 154 -4.08 -5.87 -22.17
CA LYS A 154 -3.10 -6.45 -21.26
C LYS A 154 -3.74 -7.57 -20.41
N ARG A 155 -3.09 -8.74 -20.38
CA ARG A 155 -3.60 -9.88 -19.60
C ARG A 155 -3.22 -9.76 -18.13
N LEU A 156 -4.10 -10.25 -17.27
CA LEU A 156 -3.75 -10.59 -15.90
C LEU A 156 -3.01 -11.93 -15.89
N GLU A 157 -1.95 -12.00 -15.09
CA GLU A 157 -1.09 -13.19 -14.94
C GLU A 157 -1.13 -13.75 -13.52
N GLY A 158 -1.32 -12.92 -12.52
CA GLY A 158 -1.42 -13.28 -11.12
C GLY A 158 -2.28 -12.30 -10.33
N ILE A 159 -2.73 -12.74 -9.15
CA ILE A 159 -3.54 -11.94 -8.24
C ILE A 159 -3.22 -12.28 -6.79
N GLU A 160 -3.26 -11.30 -5.92
CA GLU A 160 -3.25 -11.44 -4.47
C GLU A 160 -4.47 -10.73 -3.88
N ILE A 161 -5.17 -11.41 -2.95
CA ILE A 161 -6.38 -10.87 -2.30
C ILE A 161 -6.25 -11.13 -0.79
N LYS A 162 -6.61 -10.14 0.04
CA LYS A 162 -6.64 -10.30 1.51
C LYS A 162 -7.75 -9.46 2.14
N LEU A 163 -8.19 -9.87 3.33
CA LEU A 163 -9.03 -9.04 4.18
C LEU A 163 -8.19 -8.25 5.19
N VAL A 164 -8.52 -6.98 5.36
CA VAL A 164 -7.89 -6.09 6.35
C VAL A 164 -8.95 -5.62 7.33
N PRO A 165 -8.85 -5.95 8.64
CA PRO A 165 -9.78 -5.43 9.64
C PRO A 165 -9.72 -3.90 9.70
N LYS A 166 -10.87 -3.23 9.66
CA LYS A 166 -10.94 -1.76 9.76
C LYS A 166 -10.43 -1.23 11.09
N SER A 167 -10.50 -2.03 12.14
CA SER A 167 -9.89 -1.72 13.45
C SER A 167 -8.35 -1.66 13.43
N GLN A 168 -7.70 -2.19 12.38
CA GLN A 168 -6.25 -2.14 12.18
C GLN A 168 -5.83 -1.04 11.20
N ILE A 169 -6.77 -0.20 10.75
CA ILE A 169 -6.45 0.92 9.87
C ILE A 169 -5.80 2.03 10.71
N VAL A 170 -4.58 2.36 10.34
CA VAL A 170 -3.80 3.46 10.89
C VAL A 170 -3.77 4.59 9.86
N ASP A 171 -4.05 5.82 10.30
CA ASP A 171 -4.01 7.00 9.43
C ASP A 171 -2.64 7.18 8.78
N MET A 172 -2.66 7.80 7.60
CA MET A 172 -1.43 8.04 6.85
C MET A 172 -0.60 9.13 7.55
N GLY A 173 0.70 8.94 7.54
CA GLY A 173 1.70 9.88 7.99
C GLY A 173 2.95 9.77 7.12
N VAL A 174 3.89 10.69 7.31
CA VAL A 174 5.21 10.64 6.66
C VAL A 174 6.32 10.60 7.70
N GLN A 175 7.30 9.74 7.48
CA GLN A 175 8.55 9.71 8.24
C GLN A 175 9.72 10.00 7.33
N TYR A 176 10.70 10.74 7.82
CA TYR A 176 11.90 11.09 7.09
C TYR A 176 13.10 11.29 8.00
N ARG A 177 14.28 11.08 7.44
CA ARG A 177 15.56 11.40 8.07
C ARG A 177 16.55 11.89 7.03
N VAL A 178 17.55 12.64 7.47
CA VAL A 178 18.62 13.14 6.61
C VAL A 178 19.98 12.66 7.07
N HIS A 179 20.91 12.52 6.12
CA HIS A 179 22.33 12.46 6.39
C HIS A 179 22.88 13.87 6.40
N CYS A 180 23.40 14.30 7.56
CA CYS A 180 23.90 15.64 7.77
C CYS A 180 25.41 15.62 7.99
N GLN A 181 26.14 16.56 7.41
CA GLN A 181 27.57 16.72 7.57
C GLN A 181 27.97 16.70 9.04
N THR A 182 28.94 15.85 9.41
CA THR A 182 29.47 15.60 10.77
C THR A 182 28.53 14.86 11.73
N HIS A 183 27.20 14.88 11.48
CA HIS A 183 26.21 14.18 12.31
C HIS A 183 25.86 12.78 11.77
N GLY A 184 26.13 12.53 10.47
CA GLY A 184 25.71 11.28 9.82
C GLY A 184 24.20 11.18 9.67
N TRP A 185 23.65 9.97 9.67
CA TRP A 185 22.21 9.74 9.63
C TRP A 185 21.57 10.16 10.96
N MET A 186 20.66 11.13 10.88
CA MET A 186 19.86 11.57 12.00
C MET A 186 18.66 10.63 12.26
N SER A 187 18.03 10.78 13.40
CA SER A 187 16.86 9.98 13.75
C SER A 187 15.68 10.23 12.81
N TRP A 188 14.83 9.20 12.63
CA TRP A 188 13.56 9.33 11.92
C TRP A 188 12.63 10.30 12.65
N LEU A 189 12.11 11.27 11.91
CA LEU A 189 11.13 12.24 12.38
C LEU A 189 9.82 12.09 11.62
N THR A 190 8.76 12.62 12.22
CA THR A 190 7.40 12.55 11.69
C THR A 190 6.89 13.92 11.26
N ASP A 191 5.85 13.94 10.51
CA ASP A 191 5.09 15.08 9.98
C ASP A 191 5.45 16.45 10.54
N GLY A 192 6.03 17.31 9.70
CA GLY A 192 6.32 18.72 10.00
C GLY A 192 7.51 19.00 10.92
N LYS A 193 8.15 17.99 11.51
CA LYS A 193 9.33 18.19 12.37
C LYS A 193 10.56 18.51 11.53
N THR A 194 11.46 19.35 12.05
CA THR A 194 12.70 19.73 11.37
C THR A 194 13.74 18.61 11.44
N SER A 195 14.16 18.08 10.27
CA SER A 195 15.29 17.16 10.13
C SER A 195 16.47 17.90 9.50
N GLY A 196 17.65 17.78 10.09
CA GLY A 196 18.83 18.59 9.77
C GLY A 196 19.12 19.62 10.86
N THR A 197 19.92 20.63 10.53
CA THR A 197 20.34 21.68 11.46
C THR A 197 20.00 23.06 10.91
N THR A 198 19.79 24.03 11.80
CA THR A 198 19.66 25.44 11.43
C THR A 198 20.68 26.25 12.21
N GLY A 199 21.43 27.12 11.52
CA GLY A 199 22.45 27.97 12.17
C GLY A 199 23.82 27.29 12.38
N GLU A 200 23.98 26.00 12.17
CA GLU A 200 25.25 25.28 12.30
C GLU A 200 26.08 25.29 11.02
N GLY A 201 25.53 25.70 9.92
CA GLY A 201 26.21 25.71 8.63
C GLY A 201 26.54 24.31 8.08
N LYS A 202 25.82 23.28 8.52
CA LYS A 202 26.01 21.89 8.08
C LYS A 202 25.13 21.56 6.89
N ARG A 203 25.70 20.91 5.87
CA ARG A 203 24.94 20.52 4.68
C ARG A 203 24.19 19.22 4.87
N LEU A 204 23.06 19.10 4.23
CA LEU A 204 22.43 17.81 3.96
C LEU A 204 23.15 17.13 2.80
N GLU A 205 23.37 15.83 2.92
CA GLU A 205 24.06 15.00 1.92
C GLU A 205 23.15 13.93 1.31
N ALA A 206 22.19 13.42 2.09
CA ALA A 206 21.18 12.46 1.63
C ALA A 206 19.90 12.58 2.44
N ILE A 207 18.83 11.97 1.92
CA ILE A 207 17.53 11.88 2.59
C ILE A 207 16.89 10.52 2.33
N GLU A 208 16.15 10.04 3.31
CA GLU A 208 15.22 8.92 3.20
C GLU A 208 13.84 9.36 3.66
N VAL A 209 12.81 9.03 2.87
CA VAL A 209 11.41 9.39 3.15
C VAL A 209 10.52 8.18 2.94
N LYS A 210 9.60 7.92 3.86
CA LYS A 210 8.61 6.83 3.73
C LYS A 210 7.27 7.24 4.30
N LEU A 211 6.21 6.66 3.77
CA LEU A 211 4.89 6.76 4.37
C LEU A 211 4.77 5.81 5.56
N THR A 212 3.91 6.17 6.49
CA THR A 212 3.42 5.34 7.60
C THR A 212 1.90 5.25 7.54
N GLY A 213 1.32 4.30 8.27
CA GLY A 213 -0.10 4.03 8.20
C GLY A 213 -0.45 3.08 7.06
N ASN A 214 -1.72 2.72 6.99
CA ASN A 214 -2.21 1.72 6.02
C ASN A 214 -3.65 2.01 5.53
N ARG A 215 -4.16 3.22 5.78
CA ARG A 215 -5.51 3.61 5.35
C ARG A 215 -5.66 3.61 3.82
N TYR A 216 -4.63 4.04 3.13
CA TYR A 216 -4.60 4.12 1.66
C TYR A 216 -3.34 3.47 1.10
N TYR A 217 -3.48 2.82 -0.05
CA TYR A 217 -2.35 2.21 -0.74
C TYR A 217 -1.61 3.23 -1.61
N GLY A 218 -0.34 2.96 -1.85
CA GLY A 218 0.52 3.82 -2.62
C GLY A 218 1.84 4.07 -1.91
N GLY A 219 2.50 5.16 -2.26
CA GLY A 219 3.79 5.50 -1.70
C GLY A 219 4.18 6.93 -1.96
N ILE A 220 5.41 7.22 -1.59
CA ILE A 220 6.07 8.48 -1.84
C ILE A 220 7.33 8.24 -2.65
N SER A 221 7.50 8.97 -3.74
CA SER A 221 8.70 9.00 -4.57
C SER A 221 9.38 10.36 -4.45
N TYR A 222 10.70 10.37 -4.58
CA TYR A 222 11.50 11.57 -4.42
C TYR A 222 12.85 11.46 -5.10
N ARG A 223 13.42 12.62 -5.42
CA ARG A 223 14.79 12.76 -5.93
C ARG A 223 15.40 14.05 -5.43
N THR A 224 16.73 14.12 -5.44
CA THR A 224 17.48 15.29 -5.01
C THR A 224 18.38 15.83 -6.10
N HIS A 225 18.62 17.16 -6.06
CA HIS A 225 19.67 17.81 -6.81
C HIS A 225 20.93 17.83 -5.95
N VAL A 226 21.97 17.14 -6.44
CA VAL A 226 23.24 16.96 -5.74
C VAL A 226 24.33 17.84 -6.37
N GLN A 227 25.12 18.49 -5.54
CA GLN A 227 26.29 19.26 -5.99
C GLN A 227 27.14 18.50 -7.02
N THR A 228 27.42 19.12 -8.15
CA THR A 228 28.15 18.58 -9.31
C THR A 228 27.47 17.47 -10.11
N TYR A 229 26.53 16.72 -9.53
CA TYR A 229 25.81 15.65 -10.23
C TYR A 229 24.50 16.13 -10.85
N GLY A 230 23.93 17.23 -10.33
CA GLY A 230 22.61 17.71 -10.77
C GLY A 230 21.47 16.86 -10.19
N TRP A 231 20.34 16.86 -10.87
CA TRP A 231 19.21 16.02 -10.54
C TRP A 231 19.48 14.55 -10.78
N GLU A 232 19.15 13.71 -9.81
CA GLU A 232 19.10 12.27 -10.01
C GLU A 232 18.13 11.93 -11.15
N THR A 233 18.53 11.03 -12.05
CA THR A 233 17.76 10.68 -13.25
C THR A 233 16.49 9.89 -12.96
N LYS A 234 16.42 9.23 -11.79
CA LYS A 234 15.28 8.44 -11.35
C LYS A 234 14.89 8.84 -9.93
N MET A 235 13.60 8.87 -9.68
CA MET A 235 13.09 8.94 -8.32
C MET A 235 13.29 7.61 -7.60
N VAL A 236 13.62 7.68 -6.32
CA VAL A 236 13.59 6.55 -5.39
C VAL A 236 12.29 6.58 -4.59
N SER A 237 11.95 5.51 -3.88
CA SER A 237 10.66 5.40 -3.19
C SER A 237 10.78 4.77 -1.80
N ASN A 238 9.85 5.15 -0.92
CA ASN A 238 9.52 4.45 0.33
C ASN A 238 10.74 4.03 1.17
N GLY A 239 11.57 4.98 1.55
CA GLY A 239 12.72 4.77 2.46
C GLY A 239 14.04 4.46 1.76
N ALA A 240 14.07 4.41 0.43
CA ALA A 240 15.35 4.32 -0.30
C ALA A 240 16.10 5.66 -0.23
N MET A 241 17.43 5.62 -0.16
CA MET A 241 18.27 6.82 -0.10
C MET A 241 18.26 7.58 -1.42
N SER A 242 18.05 8.91 -1.34
CA SER A 242 18.31 9.88 -2.40
C SER A 242 19.44 10.82 -1.96
N GLY A 243 20.33 11.18 -2.86
CA GLY A 243 21.55 11.94 -2.56
C GLY A 243 22.79 11.06 -2.42
N THR A 244 23.77 11.50 -1.63
CA THR A 244 25.04 10.78 -1.45
C THR A 244 25.39 10.66 0.02
N SER A 245 26.05 9.56 0.40
CA SER A 245 26.64 9.38 1.73
C SER A 245 28.15 9.19 1.59
N GLY A 246 28.94 9.87 2.43
CA GLY A 246 30.41 9.76 2.44
C GLY A 246 31.13 10.43 1.27
N GLN A 247 30.44 11.15 0.38
CA GLN A 247 31.05 11.83 -0.78
C GLN A 247 31.23 13.34 -0.57
N ALA A 248 30.86 13.84 0.60
CA ALA A 248 30.94 15.27 0.93
C ALA A 248 30.23 16.19 -0.07
N LYS A 249 29.16 15.71 -0.75
CA LYS A 249 28.34 16.48 -1.68
C LYS A 249 27.09 16.99 -0.99
N ARG A 250 26.78 18.27 -1.17
CA ARG A 250 25.57 18.87 -0.61
C ARG A 250 24.35 18.59 -1.46
N LEU A 251 23.20 18.50 -0.84
CA LEU A 251 21.91 18.67 -1.50
C LEU A 251 21.65 20.15 -1.75
N GLU A 252 21.08 20.48 -2.91
CA GLU A 252 20.74 21.85 -3.34
C GLU A 252 19.23 22.03 -3.55
N ALA A 253 18.51 20.95 -3.89
CA ALA A 253 17.05 20.94 -4.02
C ALA A 253 16.49 19.52 -3.89
N ILE A 254 15.18 19.43 -3.72
CA ILE A 254 14.43 18.17 -3.61
C ILE A 254 13.06 18.29 -4.26
N GLU A 255 12.57 17.19 -4.81
CA GLU A 255 11.20 17.01 -5.30
C GLU A 255 10.62 15.75 -4.66
N LEU A 256 9.37 15.83 -4.18
CA LEU A 256 8.61 14.71 -3.60
C LEU A 256 7.22 14.66 -4.21
N GLU A 257 6.74 13.45 -4.51
CA GLU A 257 5.37 13.23 -4.97
C GLU A 257 4.77 11.96 -4.37
N LEU A 258 3.47 11.94 -4.21
CA LEU A 258 2.72 10.74 -3.83
C LEU A 258 2.26 10.00 -5.08
N TYR A 259 2.16 8.67 -4.99
CA TYR A 259 1.58 7.85 -6.03
C TYR A 259 0.61 6.80 -5.45
N GLY A 260 -0.26 6.24 -6.30
CA GLY A 260 -1.28 5.29 -5.89
C GLY A 260 -2.48 5.96 -5.20
N GLU A 261 -3.26 5.17 -4.45
CA GLU A 261 -4.50 5.64 -3.80
C GLU A 261 -4.27 6.83 -2.85
N VAL A 262 -3.16 6.83 -2.11
CA VAL A 262 -2.84 7.91 -1.16
C VAL A 262 -2.78 9.29 -1.83
N ALA A 263 -2.37 9.36 -3.10
CA ALA A 263 -2.28 10.61 -3.85
C ALA A 263 -3.67 11.22 -4.18
N TYR A 264 -4.76 10.45 -4.11
CA TYR A 264 -6.12 10.99 -4.26
C TYR A 264 -6.62 11.71 -3.01
N TYR A 265 -6.15 11.29 -1.82
CA TYR A 265 -6.65 11.77 -0.54
C TYR A 265 -5.72 12.71 0.19
N TYR A 266 -4.43 12.76 -0.18
CA TYR A 266 -3.42 13.60 0.48
C TYR A 266 -2.60 14.38 -0.53
N ASP A 267 -2.11 15.55 -0.08
CA ASP A 267 -1.00 16.27 -0.68
C ASP A 267 0.24 16.11 0.22
N VAL A 268 1.42 15.99 -0.37
CA VAL A 268 2.69 16.10 0.35
C VAL A 268 3.22 17.51 0.24
N TYR A 269 3.41 18.18 1.38
CA TYR A 269 4.03 19.51 1.48
C TYR A 269 5.43 19.38 2.08
N TYR A 270 6.37 20.11 1.53
CA TYR A 270 7.74 20.14 2.02
C TYR A 270 8.37 21.50 1.82
N ARG A 271 9.32 21.86 2.72
CA ARG A 271 10.15 23.03 2.59
C ARG A 271 11.53 22.77 3.13
N VAL A 272 12.51 23.55 2.68
CA VAL A 272 13.90 23.41 3.05
C VAL A 272 14.46 24.70 3.65
N HIS A 273 15.41 24.56 4.57
CA HIS A 273 16.28 25.62 5.02
C HIS A 273 17.52 25.65 4.13
N ALA A 274 17.74 26.76 3.44
CA ALA A 274 18.84 26.90 2.50
C ALA A 274 19.86 27.95 2.99
N GLN A 275 21.13 27.66 2.75
CA GLN A 275 22.23 28.59 3.07
C GLN A 275 21.95 30.00 2.55
N SER A 276 22.09 31.01 3.40
CA SER A 276 21.86 32.43 3.14
C SER A 276 20.40 32.86 2.93
N TYR A 277 19.46 31.93 2.74
CA TYR A 277 18.05 32.23 2.51
C TYR A 277 17.15 31.88 3.70
N GLY A 278 17.61 31.01 4.60
CA GLY A 278 16.75 30.50 5.66
C GLY A 278 15.68 29.53 5.12
N TRP A 279 14.52 29.49 5.80
CA TRP A 279 13.39 28.67 5.35
C TRP A 279 12.75 29.25 4.09
N LEU A 280 12.71 28.43 3.05
CA LEU A 280 11.99 28.74 1.81
C LEU A 280 10.48 28.44 1.97
N GLY A 281 9.69 28.90 0.99
CA GLY A 281 8.27 28.59 0.92
C GLY A 281 7.98 27.08 0.84
N TRP A 282 6.73 26.72 1.15
CA TRP A 282 6.27 25.33 0.98
C TRP A 282 6.07 25.01 -0.51
N ALA A 283 6.69 23.94 -0.94
CA ALA A 283 6.44 23.25 -2.21
C ALA A 283 5.48 22.07 -1.96
N LYS A 284 4.82 21.58 -3.01
CA LYS A 284 3.93 20.43 -2.93
C LYS A 284 3.99 19.56 -4.18
N ASN A 285 3.75 18.25 -4.04
CA ASN A 285 3.42 17.31 -5.12
C ASN A 285 4.32 17.44 -6.36
N GLY A 286 5.62 17.27 -6.22
CA GLY A 286 6.59 17.32 -7.33
C GLY A 286 7.17 18.71 -7.62
N GLU A 287 6.70 19.78 -6.95
CA GLU A 287 7.33 21.10 -7.07
C GLU A 287 8.73 21.09 -6.47
N THR A 288 9.66 21.84 -7.04
CA THR A 288 11.03 21.93 -6.52
C THR A 288 11.10 22.77 -5.25
N ALA A 289 11.62 22.20 -4.16
CA ALA A 289 12.04 22.94 -2.95
C ALA A 289 13.56 23.04 -2.91
N GLY A 290 14.11 24.23 -2.94
CA GLY A 290 15.56 24.44 -2.84
C GLY A 290 16.11 25.54 -3.77
N THR A 291 17.40 25.43 -4.02
CA THR A 291 18.21 26.44 -4.73
C THR A 291 19.04 25.80 -5.82
N SER A 292 18.42 24.94 -6.64
CA SER A 292 19.05 24.23 -7.76
C SER A 292 19.83 25.21 -8.64
N GLY A 293 21.11 24.91 -8.91
CA GLY A 293 22.00 25.73 -9.74
C GLY A 293 22.57 27.00 -9.06
N MET A 294 22.20 27.33 -7.84
CA MET A 294 22.68 28.52 -7.11
C MET A 294 23.84 28.21 -6.16
N ALA A 295 24.34 26.99 -6.15
CA ALA A 295 25.45 26.54 -5.31
C ALA A 295 25.22 26.76 -3.79
N LYS A 296 23.97 26.74 -3.33
CA LYS A 296 23.60 26.85 -1.92
C LYS A 296 23.21 25.48 -1.35
N ARG A 297 23.73 25.17 -0.17
CA ARG A 297 23.41 23.91 0.49
C ARG A 297 22.05 23.94 1.18
N LEU A 298 21.37 22.82 1.19
CA LEU A 298 20.29 22.58 2.13
C LEU A 298 20.87 22.24 3.51
N GLU A 299 20.26 22.74 4.56
CA GLU A 299 20.69 22.58 5.95
C GLU A 299 19.64 21.82 6.79
N ALA A 300 18.35 22.00 6.47
CA ALA A 300 17.25 21.29 7.11
C ALA A 300 16.05 21.13 6.17
N ILE A 301 15.15 20.25 6.53
CA ILE A 301 13.90 19.99 5.79
C ILE A 301 12.74 19.72 6.76
N GLN A 302 11.55 20.10 6.34
CA GLN A 302 10.27 19.72 6.94
C GLN A 302 9.38 19.12 5.87
N ILE A 303 8.73 17.99 6.18
CA ILE A 303 7.80 17.29 5.28
C ILE A 303 6.53 16.97 6.06
N LYS A 304 5.35 17.16 5.47
CA LYS A 304 4.06 16.80 6.07
C LYS A 304 3.08 16.30 5.02
N LEU A 305 2.20 15.40 5.43
CA LEU A 305 1.01 15.04 4.68
C LEU A 305 -0.15 15.95 5.10
N VAL A 306 -0.93 16.39 4.13
CA VAL A 306 -2.13 17.21 4.36
C VAL A 306 -3.29 16.52 3.64
N PRO A 307 -4.37 16.12 4.34
CA PRO A 307 -5.55 15.60 3.69
C PRO A 307 -6.09 16.61 2.68
N LYS A 308 -6.46 16.14 1.50
CA LYS A 308 -7.25 16.95 0.57
C LYS A 308 -8.65 17.10 1.14
N ASN A 309 -9.19 18.29 1.16
CA ASN A 309 -10.56 18.50 1.54
C ASN A 309 -11.43 17.72 0.53
N SER A 310 -12.24 16.79 1.03
CA SER A 310 -13.35 16.24 0.24
C SER A 310 -14.39 17.35 0.13
N ASP A 311 -14.50 17.92 -1.06
CA ASP A 311 -15.64 18.77 -1.41
C ASP A 311 -16.93 17.96 -1.42
#